data_80fa527566d54e6e18606e841c4d05ea
#
_entry.id   80fa527566d54e6e18606e841c4d05ea
#
_cell.length_a   1.000
_cell.length_b   1.000
_cell.length_c   1.000
_cell.angle_alpha   90.00
_cell.angle_beta   90.00
_cell.angle_gamma   90.00
#
_symmetry.space_group_name_H-M   'P 1'
#
loop_
_entity.id
_entity.type
_entity.pdbx_description
1 polymer ?
#
loop_
_entity_poly.entity_id
_entity_poly.type
_entity_poly.pdbx_seq_one_letter_code
_entity_poly.pdbx_strand_id
1 'polypeptide(L)'
;MNKLAKLFLATAFVFGLSSAFAGEVNENEIKSISDQTIVFENYTGPHKKVDTLAQIKEIGSGLANNFNKDISSNYGSEDRYYVIHAVSTEEPDKLSADIFIVGKNAGVDHVRNLRHIVASYLTKAYEYEYDDAYTIATFVTVYNAVYRGNLDYFNSKYKSAVTDNLTADKAGLAISYKEWPGSTQMVIPLNDVNGGLSTIDTSVISDKKVVESMREEDDKGIDERKNMVDIKEREAENASEKAQEAQKTAAKEEKTLQQEKKELEEKKETADKKKTEAESAQKKADEAKKTAAENPKDKEAQKEAETAQKKADEAKKEADTAKEEVKEQEKVVEEQEKKTEEAKKEASEEQAVADKKNTEAKDERTQIAQDQKEVIKQSVLEDTTAIYALKVVDDSKLYSAIVKVNRFTGEELKTSPVKVVRNRTIYPSGNNFIAIAGESGKKSAVKLVQIDKTNLDIVKESEEVIAENSVLLQVGSEYLAVVNDNKKNYLAKFNSELECKVKSNVEINPNTPVVPSAEGYCVTDTNGKVIILKLSDLTKVEQTTAEKASDTLKAATGDR
;
A
#
# COMPACT_ATOMS: atom_id res chain seq x y z
N MET A 1 -52.22 -17.64 8.93
CA MET A 1 -52.62 -16.89 7.73
C MET A 1 -52.17 -15.45 7.90
N ASN A 2 -51.10 -15.04 7.30
CA ASN A 2 -50.84 -13.64 6.91
C ASN A 2 -49.67 -13.62 5.94
N LYS A 3 -49.98 -13.21 4.72
CA LYS A 3 -49.05 -13.05 3.61
C LYS A 3 -48.28 -11.76 3.80
N LEU A 4 -46.95 -11.84 3.89
CA LEU A 4 -46.06 -10.67 3.74
C LEU A 4 -45.75 -10.52 2.25
N ALA A 5 -46.24 -9.42 1.70
CA ALA A 5 -45.95 -8.98 0.34
C ALA A 5 -44.50 -8.45 0.29
N LYS A 6 -43.71 -9.00 -0.61
CA LYS A 6 -42.40 -8.44 -0.98
C LYS A 6 -42.63 -7.27 -1.95
N LEU A 7 -42.27 -6.07 -1.50
CA LEU A 7 -42.28 -4.88 -2.35
C LEU A 7 -40.94 -4.81 -3.09
N PHE A 8 -40.94 -5.12 -4.38
CA PHE A 8 -39.84 -4.83 -5.28
C PHE A 8 -39.92 -3.34 -5.66
N LEU A 9 -38.94 -2.55 -5.22
CA LEU A 9 -38.76 -1.18 -5.71
C LEU A 9 -37.81 -1.22 -6.91
N ALA A 10 -38.39 -1.18 -8.11
CA ALA A 10 -37.64 -0.94 -9.33
C ALA A 10 -37.33 0.56 -9.42
N THR A 11 -36.08 0.94 -9.20
CA THR A 11 -35.62 2.32 -9.45
C THR A 11 -35.21 2.46 -10.91
N ALA A 12 -36.07 3.12 -11.68
CA ALA A 12 -35.77 3.51 -13.06
C ALA A 12 -34.71 4.62 -13.05
N PHE A 13 -33.54 4.36 -13.61
CA PHE A 13 -32.53 5.37 -13.90
C PHE A 13 -32.98 6.20 -15.10
N VAL A 14 -33.40 7.43 -14.85
CA VAL A 14 -33.59 8.44 -15.88
C VAL A 14 -32.24 9.11 -16.14
N PHE A 15 -31.66 8.88 -17.31
CA PHE A 15 -30.53 9.63 -17.80
C PHE A 15 -30.97 11.06 -18.13
N GLY A 16 -30.76 11.98 -17.21
CA GLY A 16 -30.81 13.42 -17.48
C GLY A 16 -29.43 13.92 -17.91
N LEU A 17 -29.32 14.40 -19.14
CA LEU A 17 -28.20 15.24 -19.57
C LEU A 17 -28.19 16.49 -18.68
N SER A 18 -27.22 16.59 -17.80
CA SER A 18 -26.93 17.83 -17.08
C SER A 18 -25.48 18.27 -17.30
N SER A 19 -25.40 19.47 -17.81
CA SER A 19 -24.25 20.36 -17.93
C SER A 19 -23.33 20.35 -16.70
N ALA A 20 -22.03 20.53 -17.00
CA ALA A 20 -20.95 20.65 -16.03
C ALA A 20 -21.25 21.69 -14.93
N PHE A 21 -21.71 21.19 -13.80
CA PHE A 21 -21.55 21.86 -12.51
C PHE A 21 -20.65 20.96 -11.67
N ALA A 22 -19.68 21.56 -10.98
CA ALA A 22 -18.96 20.92 -9.91
C ALA A 22 -20.03 20.45 -8.89
N GLY A 23 -20.39 19.15 -8.95
CA GLY A 23 -21.41 18.60 -8.09
C GLY A 23 -20.86 18.52 -6.68
N GLU A 24 -21.55 19.12 -5.72
CA GLU A 24 -21.36 18.81 -4.31
C GLU A 24 -21.46 17.30 -4.14
N VAL A 25 -20.43 16.72 -3.54
CA VAL A 25 -20.41 15.30 -3.23
C VAL A 25 -21.52 15.02 -2.21
N ASN A 26 -22.42 14.11 -2.54
CA ASN A 26 -23.50 13.75 -1.64
C ASN A 26 -22.93 12.87 -0.51
N GLU A 27 -22.78 13.44 0.69
CA GLU A 27 -22.27 12.73 1.86
C GLU A 27 -23.01 11.43 2.18
N ASN A 28 -24.32 11.35 1.87
CA ASN A 28 -25.10 10.14 2.08
C ASN A 28 -24.75 9.06 1.05
N GLU A 29 -24.37 9.44 -0.15
CA GLU A 29 -23.89 8.52 -1.19
C GLU A 29 -22.52 7.96 -0.83
N ILE A 30 -21.62 8.78 -0.30
CA ILE A 30 -20.33 8.35 0.22
C ILE A 30 -20.48 7.43 1.43
N LYS A 31 -21.38 7.73 2.36
CA LYS A 31 -21.67 6.87 3.51
C LYS A 31 -22.27 5.52 3.09
N SER A 32 -23.07 5.49 2.03
CA SER A 32 -23.61 4.25 1.47
C SER A 32 -22.54 3.39 0.78
N ILE A 33 -21.53 4.02 0.18
CA ILE A 33 -20.39 3.33 -0.44
C ILE A 33 -19.48 2.69 0.63
N SER A 34 -19.30 3.34 1.79
CA SER A 34 -18.45 2.81 2.88
C SER A 34 -18.96 1.50 3.50
N ASP A 35 -20.21 1.13 3.27
CA ASP A 35 -20.83 -0.09 3.77
C ASP A 35 -20.94 -1.18 2.68
N GLN A 36 -20.39 -0.94 1.49
CA GLN A 36 -20.37 -1.85 0.35
C GLN A 36 -18.95 -2.34 0.07
N THR A 37 -18.88 -3.50 -0.57
CA THR A 37 -17.61 -4.03 -1.13
C THR A 37 -16.94 -3.01 -2.04
N ILE A 38 -15.68 -2.71 -1.79
CA ILE A 38 -14.89 -1.82 -2.64
C ILE A 38 -14.37 -2.59 -3.85
N VAL A 39 -15.10 -2.48 -4.96
CA VAL A 39 -14.67 -2.98 -6.26
C VAL A 39 -14.33 -1.79 -7.14
N PHE A 40 -13.04 -1.62 -7.47
CA PHE A 40 -12.61 -0.52 -8.33
C PHE A 40 -13.10 -0.71 -9.77
N GLU A 41 -13.84 0.26 -10.28
CA GLU A 41 -14.20 0.35 -11.69
C GLU A 41 -13.01 0.88 -12.50
N ASN A 42 -12.11 -0.02 -12.87
CA ASN A 42 -10.95 0.32 -13.66
C ASN A 42 -11.21 0.14 -15.15
N TYR A 43 -10.37 0.78 -15.98
CA TYR A 43 -10.26 0.42 -17.38
C TYR A 43 -9.78 -1.03 -17.48
N THR A 44 -10.62 -1.91 -18.03
CA THR A 44 -10.41 -3.36 -18.08
C THR A 44 -9.89 -3.84 -19.45
N GLY A 45 -9.53 -2.92 -20.29
CA GLY A 45 -8.86 -3.22 -21.54
C GLY A 45 -7.33 -3.16 -21.42
N PRO A 46 -6.65 -3.45 -22.51
CA PRO A 46 -5.19 -3.38 -22.58
C PRO A 46 -4.66 -1.96 -22.31
N HIS A 47 -3.58 -1.87 -21.54
CA HIS A 47 -2.88 -0.62 -21.29
C HIS A 47 -2.07 -0.19 -22.50
N LYS A 48 -1.83 1.12 -22.63
CA LYS A 48 -0.97 1.61 -23.69
C LYS A 48 0.46 1.08 -23.54
N LYS A 49 1.10 0.82 -24.66
CA LYS A 49 2.51 0.39 -24.70
C LYS A 49 3.47 1.37 -24.01
N VAL A 50 3.14 2.67 -24.03
CA VAL A 50 3.93 3.72 -23.35
C VAL A 50 3.83 3.66 -21.83
N ASP A 51 2.83 2.97 -21.29
CA ASP A 51 2.60 2.80 -19.85
C ASP A 51 3.23 1.47 -19.39
N THR A 52 4.48 1.22 -19.80
CA THR A 52 5.22 0.05 -19.31
C THR A 52 5.41 0.15 -17.79
N LEU A 53 5.55 -0.99 -17.14
CA LEU A 53 5.80 -1.04 -15.70
C LEU A 53 7.01 -0.19 -15.29
N ALA A 54 8.06 -0.16 -16.09
CA ALA A 54 9.23 0.68 -15.86
C ALA A 54 8.87 2.18 -15.85
N GLN A 55 8.13 2.65 -16.85
CA GLN A 55 7.68 4.05 -16.95
C GLN A 55 6.72 4.43 -15.82
N ILE A 56 5.84 3.51 -15.41
CA ILE A 56 4.95 3.72 -14.28
C ILE A 56 5.76 3.88 -12.99
N LYS A 57 6.76 3.02 -12.78
CA LYS A 57 7.69 3.12 -11.64
C LYS A 57 8.52 4.41 -11.65
N GLU A 58 8.93 4.88 -12.83
CA GLU A 58 9.64 6.16 -12.98
C GLU A 58 8.78 7.35 -12.55
N ILE A 59 7.46 7.33 -12.78
CA ILE A 59 6.56 8.38 -12.28
C ILE A 59 6.65 8.45 -10.75
N GLY A 60 6.49 7.33 -10.05
CA GLY A 60 6.54 7.28 -8.59
C GLY A 60 7.89 7.68 -8.02
N SER A 61 8.98 7.08 -8.51
CA SER A 61 10.32 7.42 -8.05
C SER A 61 10.71 8.87 -8.35
N GLY A 62 10.20 9.43 -9.46
CA GLY A 62 10.39 10.83 -9.82
C GLY A 62 9.77 11.81 -8.82
N LEU A 63 8.67 11.45 -8.17
CA LEU A 63 8.04 12.27 -7.12
C LEU A 63 8.94 12.42 -5.89
N ALA A 64 9.81 11.45 -5.63
CA ALA A 64 10.75 11.50 -4.51
C ALA A 64 12.10 12.16 -4.88
N ASN A 65 12.26 12.67 -6.09
CA ASN A 65 13.43 13.45 -6.44
C ASN A 65 13.46 14.75 -5.63
N ASN A 66 14.56 14.99 -4.91
CA ASN A 66 14.70 16.10 -3.97
C ASN A 66 13.77 16.04 -2.74
N PHE A 67 13.20 14.87 -2.45
CA PHE A 67 12.38 14.67 -1.27
C PHE A 67 13.19 14.92 0.00
N ASN A 68 12.65 15.74 0.91
CA ASN A 68 13.20 15.97 2.24
C ASN A 68 12.12 15.62 3.27
N LYS A 69 12.32 14.51 3.98
CA LYS A 69 11.40 13.96 4.96
C LYS A 69 11.16 14.83 6.20
N ASP A 70 12.07 15.77 6.48
CA ASP A 70 12.03 16.61 7.67
C ASP A 70 11.30 17.94 7.45
N ILE A 71 10.92 18.24 6.21
CA ILE A 71 10.36 19.54 5.84
C ILE A 71 9.07 19.37 5.05
N SER A 72 7.97 19.95 5.55
CA SER A 72 6.72 20.05 4.78
C SER A 72 6.95 20.76 3.45
N SER A 73 6.62 20.10 2.35
CA SER A 73 6.84 20.61 1.00
C SER A 73 6.00 19.88 -0.04
N ASN A 74 5.97 20.42 -1.27
CA ASN A 74 5.27 19.83 -2.41
C ASN A 74 6.29 19.29 -3.42
N TYR A 75 6.05 18.09 -3.94
CA TYR A 75 6.92 17.40 -4.87
C TYR A 75 6.15 16.93 -6.11
N GLY A 76 6.73 17.09 -7.29
CA GLY A 76 6.15 16.65 -8.56
C GLY A 76 5.47 17.77 -9.34
N SER A 77 4.48 17.41 -10.16
CA SER A 77 3.74 18.34 -11.04
C SER A 77 2.25 18.34 -10.70
N GLU A 78 1.71 19.46 -10.28
CA GLU A 78 0.29 19.62 -9.91
C GLU A 78 -0.67 19.21 -11.04
N ASP A 79 -0.25 19.37 -12.29
CA ASP A 79 -1.07 18.99 -13.45
C ASP A 79 -1.18 17.48 -13.67
N ARG A 80 -0.22 16.68 -13.13
CA ARG A 80 -0.19 15.22 -13.33
C ARG A 80 -0.19 14.46 -12.00
N TYR A 81 0.94 14.40 -11.33
CA TYR A 81 1.10 13.73 -10.05
C TYR A 81 1.96 14.59 -9.15
N TYR A 82 1.55 14.78 -7.92
CA TYR A 82 2.40 15.40 -6.92
C TYR A 82 2.06 14.92 -5.51
N VAL A 83 2.94 15.17 -4.59
CA VAL A 83 2.80 14.82 -3.18
C VAL A 83 2.92 16.09 -2.35
N ILE A 84 1.99 16.28 -1.44
CA ILE A 84 2.12 17.24 -0.35
C ILE A 84 2.63 16.46 0.85
N HIS A 85 3.87 16.69 1.25
CA HIS A 85 4.44 16.14 2.47
C HIS A 85 4.08 17.04 3.64
N ALA A 86 3.08 16.64 4.42
CA ALA A 86 2.49 17.43 5.49
C ALA A 86 2.92 16.89 6.86
N VAL A 87 4.05 17.40 7.36
CA VAL A 87 4.60 17.06 8.67
C VAL A 87 4.58 18.28 9.59
N SER A 88 4.37 18.05 10.88
CA SER A 88 4.36 19.09 11.91
C SER A 88 4.73 18.48 13.27
N THR A 89 5.36 19.28 14.13
CA THR A 89 5.59 18.94 15.54
C THR A 89 4.40 19.28 16.43
N GLU A 90 3.45 20.06 15.92
CA GLU A 90 2.21 20.38 16.62
C GLU A 90 1.26 19.16 16.63
N GLU A 91 0.33 19.12 17.56
CA GLU A 91 -0.65 18.04 17.73
C GLU A 91 0.00 16.64 17.80
N PRO A 92 0.81 16.35 18.83
CA PRO A 92 1.60 15.11 18.95
C PRO A 92 0.76 13.82 18.95
N ASP A 93 -0.51 13.90 19.34
CA ASP A 93 -1.45 12.77 19.39
C ASP A 93 -2.08 12.45 18.03
N LYS A 94 -1.76 13.23 16.99
CA LYS A 94 -2.26 13.05 15.63
C LYS A 94 -1.14 12.74 14.64
N LEU A 95 -1.50 12.13 13.52
CA LEU A 95 -0.57 11.69 12.49
C LEU A 95 -0.23 12.81 11.50
N SER A 96 1.01 12.85 11.08
CA SER A 96 1.44 13.48 9.84
C SER A 96 1.05 12.60 8.64
N ALA A 97 1.09 13.13 7.42
CA ALA A 97 0.80 12.33 6.23
C ALA A 97 1.46 12.90 4.98
N ASP A 98 1.66 12.03 3.99
CA ASP A 98 1.77 12.42 2.61
C ASP A 98 0.39 12.45 1.97
N ILE A 99 0.10 13.49 1.20
CA ILE A 99 -1.11 13.56 0.40
C ILE A 99 -0.71 13.37 -1.05
N PHE A 100 -0.98 12.17 -1.58
CA PHE A 100 -0.71 11.85 -2.98
C PHE A 100 -1.87 12.33 -3.86
N ILE A 101 -1.56 13.19 -4.82
CA ILE A 101 -2.56 13.85 -5.65
C ILE A 101 -2.47 13.38 -7.10
N VAL A 102 -3.62 12.97 -7.64
CA VAL A 102 -3.78 12.67 -9.06
C VAL A 102 -4.32 13.91 -9.76
N GLY A 103 -3.46 14.63 -10.44
CA GLY A 103 -3.80 15.87 -11.14
C GLY A 103 -4.68 15.64 -12.37
N LYS A 104 -5.32 16.70 -12.87
CA LYS A 104 -6.31 16.63 -13.96
C LYS A 104 -5.78 16.06 -15.29
N ASN A 105 -4.47 16.12 -15.52
CA ASN A 105 -3.80 15.61 -16.72
C ASN A 105 -3.10 14.26 -16.49
N ALA A 106 -3.33 13.62 -15.34
CA ALA A 106 -2.83 12.29 -15.06
C ALA A 106 -3.45 11.24 -16.00
N GLY A 107 -2.64 10.29 -16.43
CA GLY A 107 -3.05 9.25 -17.39
C GLY A 107 -3.30 7.88 -16.76
N VAL A 108 -3.44 7.80 -15.44
CA VAL A 108 -3.70 6.53 -14.75
C VAL A 108 -5.12 6.03 -15.05
N ASP A 109 -5.25 4.77 -15.39
CA ASP A 109 -6.48 4.16 -15.88
C ASP A 109 -6.80 2.81 -15.23
N HIS A 110 -5.96 2.35 -14.29
CA HIS A 110 -6.16 1.12 -13.55
C HIS A 110 -5.55 1.21 -12.16
N VAL A 111 -6.21 0.59 -11.17
CA VAL A 111 -5.73 0.63 -9.77
C VAL A 111 -4.33 0.03 -9.62
N ARG A 112 -3.98 -1.00 -10.38
CA ARG A 112 -2.62 -1.59 -10.37
C ARG A 112 -1.56 -0.56 -10.77
N ASN A 113 -1.84 0.26 -11.80
CA ASN A 113 -0.91 1.31 -12.24
C ASN A 113 -0.74 2.37 -11.16
N LEU A 114 -1.82 2.77 -10.49
CA LEU A 114 -1.78 3.70 -9.37
C LEU A 114 -0.96 3.12 -8.19
N ARG A 115 -1.17 1.84 -7.85
CA ARG A 115 -0.40 1.14 -6.81
C ARG A 115 1.08 1.08 -7.13
N HIS A 116 1.47 0.82 -8.38
CA HIS A 116 2.88 0.84 -8.80
C HIS A 116 3.52 2.24 -8.70
N ILE A 117 2.78 3.31 -8.99
CA ILE A 117 3.25 4.68 -8.81
C ILE A 117 3.50 4.96 -7.32
N VAL A 118 2.52 4.66 -6.47
CA VAL A 118 2.65 4.86 -5.01
C VAL A 118 3.77 4.00 -4.43
N ALA A 119 3.86 2.72 -4.79
CA ALA A 119 4.92 1.83 -4.33
C ALA A 119 6.31 2.36 -4.67
N SER A 120 6.52 2.82 -5.91
CA SER A 120 7.81 3.36 -6.34
C SER A 120 8.14 4.69 -5.64
N TYR A 121 7.12 5.49 -5.31
CA TYR A 121 7.30 6.66 -4.46
C TYR A 121 7.79 6.26 -3.06
N LEU A 122 7.11 5.30 -2.41
CA LEU A 122 7.47 4.85 -1.06
C LEU A 122 8.87 4.20 -1.01
N THR A 123 9.21 3.39 -2.01
CA THR A 123 10.56 2.80 -2.13
C THR A 123 11.63 3.89 -2.19
N LYS A 124 11.41 4.95 -2.96
CA LYS A 124 12.41 5.99 -3.14
C LYS A 124 12.44 7.01 -2.01
N ALA A 125 11.28 7.39 -1.46
CA ALA A 125 11.17 8.39 -0.41
C ALA A 125 11.55 7.84 0.97
N TYR A 126 11.17 6.59 1.26
CA TYR A 126 11.25 5.99 2.60
C TYR A 126 12.04 4.68 2.65
N GLU A 127 12.71 4.30 1.57
CA GLU A 127 13.59 3.13 1.51
C GLU A 127 12.90 1.78 1.78
N TYR A 128 11.59 1.69 1.50
CA TYR A 128 10.88 0.41 1.54
C TYR A 128 11.40 -0.53 0.46
N GLU A 129 11.49 -1.83 0.78
CA GLU A 129 11.57 -2.85 -0.26
C GLU A 129 10.32 -2.78 -1.16
N TYR A 130 10.49 -3.02 -2.45
CA TYR A 130 9.43 -2.76 -3.43
C TYR A 130 8.15 -3.58 -3.18
N ASP A 131 8.29 -4.83 -2.78
CA ASP A 131 7.15 -5.72 -2.53
C ASP A 131 6.35 -5.28 -1.30
N ASP A 132 7.04 -4.81 -0.25
CA ASP A 132 6.41 -4.18 0.92
C ASP A 132 5.71 -2.88 0.54
N ALA A 133 6.38 -2.03 -0.24
CA ALA A 133 5.82 -0.78 -0.74
C ALA A 133 4.56 -1.02 -1.59
N TYR A 134 4.53 -2.08 -2.42
CA TYR A 134 3.36 -2.44 -3.21
C TYR A 134 2.21 -2.95 -2.35
N THR A 135 2.51 -3.75 -1.33
CA THR A 135 1.53 -4.18 -0.34
C THR A 135 0.92 -2.98 0.38
N ILE A 136 1.75 -2.06 0.87
CA ILE A 136 1.30 -0.81 1.52
C ILE A 136 0.45 0.02 0.54
N ALA A 137 0.89 0.18 -0.71
CA ALA A 137 0.13 0.92 -1.74
C ALA A 137 -1.24 0.28 -2.02
N THR A 138 -1.34 -1.05 -1.93
CA THR A 138 -2.61 -1.76 -2.06
C THR A 138 -3.56 -1.36 -0.92
N PHE A 139 -3.11 -1.42 0.31
CA PHE A 139 -3.91 -1.01 1.46
C PHE A 139 -4.22 0.49 1.46
N VAL A 140 -3.28 1.35 1.07
CA VAL A 140 -3.51 2.79 0.92
C VAL A 140 -4.64 3.09 -0.08
N THR A 141 -4.71 2.37 -1.21
CA THR A 141 -5.79 2.57 -2.19
C THR A 141 -7.15 2.17 -1.62
N VAL A 142 -7.25 1.03 -0.93
CA VAL A 142 -8.50 0.57 -0.29
C VAL A 142 -8.89 1.52 0.86
N TYR A 143 -7.94 1.87 1.73
CA TYR A 143 -8.14 2.81 2.83
C TYR A 143 -8.74 4.14 2.33
N ASN A 144 -8.16 4.72 1.29
CA ASN A 144 -8.64 5.98 0.74
C ASN A 144 -9.99 5.85 0.01
N ALA A 145 -10.34 4.66 -0.48
CA ALA A 145 -11.67 4.41 -1.04
C ALA A 145 -12.73 4.26 0.07
N VAL A 146 -12.42 3.50 1.13
CA VAL A 146 -13.30 3.32 2.30
C VAL A 146 -13.65 4.64 2.98
N TYR A 147 -12.69 5.56 3.06
CA TYR A 147 -12.86 6.86 3.73
C TYR A 147 -13.02 8.05 2.76
N ARG A 148 -13.37 7.78 1.50
CA ARG A 148 -13.60 8.81 0.48
C ARG A 148 -14.54 9.90 0.99
N GLY A 149 -14.09 11.17 0.96
CA GLY A 149 -14.87 12.36 1.33
C GLY A 149 -15.18 12.52 2.83
N ASN A 150 -14.77 11.61 3.67
CA ASN A 150 -15.04 11.64 5.11
C ASN A 150 -14.04 12.56 5.85
N LEU A 151 -14.23 13.88 5.72
CA LEU A 151 -13.34 14.85 6.37
C LEU A 151 -13.37 14.72 7.90
N ASP A 152 -14.49 14.35 8.52
CA ASP A 152 -14.58 14.18 9.98
C ASP A 152 -13.61 13.08 10.45
N TYR A 153 -13.53 11.98 9.69
CA TYR A 153 -12.57 10.92 9.97
C TYR A 153 -11.14 11.44 9.85
N PHE A 154 -10.79 12.10 8.74
CA PHE A 154 -9.44 12.63 8.55
C PHE A 154 -9.09 13.68 9.61
N ASN A 155 -9.98 14.60 9.94
CA ASN A 155 -9.77 15.61 11.00
C ASN A 155 -9.54 14.97 12.39
N SER A 156 -10.16 13.83 12.66
CA SER A 156 -9.96 13.13 13.92
C SER A 156 -8.62 12.43 14.04
N LYS A 157 -8.00 12.05 12.92
CA LYS A 157 -6.78 11.22 12.86
C LYS A 157 -5.52 12.03 12.59
N TYR A 158 -5.63 13.07 11.76
CA TYR A 158 -4.48 13.77 11.21
C TYR A 158 -4.36 15.19 11.76
N LYS A 159 -3.12 15.67 11.75
CA LYS A 159 -2.76 17.04 12.13
C LYS A 159 -3.39 18.07 11.21
N SER A 160 -3.57 19.28 11.70
CA SER A 160 -4.08 20.41 10.89
C SER A 160 -3.24 20.64 9.62
N ALA A 161 -1.92 20.47 9.70
CA ALA A 161 -1.03 20.53 8.55
C ALA A 161 -1.43 19.58 7.39
N VAL A 162 -2.08 18.46 7.70
CA VAL A 162 -2.61 17.52 6.70
C VAL A 162 -4.01 17.95 6.26
N THR A 163 -4.91 18.18 7.22
CA THR A 163 -6.34 18.36 6.93
C THR A 163 -6.65 19.67 6.24
N ASP A 164 -5.84 20.72 6.43
CA ASP A 164 -5.94 22.01 5.72
C ASP A 164 -5.70 21.87 4.20
N ASN A 165 -5.08 20.78 3.77
CA ASN A 165 -4.86 20.47 2.35
C ASN A 165 -5.95 19.59 1.74
N LEU A 166 -6.91 19.09 2.52
CA LEU A 166 -7.96 18.20 2.05
C LEU A 166 -9.24 18.95 1.74
N THR A 167 -9.95 18.48 0.71
CA THR A 167 -11.30 18.99 0.39
C THR A 167 -12.28 17.81 0.29
N ALA A 168 -13.53 18.02 0.68
CA ALA A 168 -14.54 16.95 0.76
C ALA A 168 -14.77 16.25 -0.58
N ASP A 169 -14.67 16.97 -1.68
CA ASP A 169 -14.85 16.46 -3.04
C ASP A 169 -13.63 15.63 -3.55
N LYS A 170 -12.45 15.76 -2.91
CA LYS A 170 -11.21 15.14 -3.39
C LYS A 170 -10.57 14.19 -2.39
N ALA A 171 -10.81 14.36 -1.09
CA ALA A 171 -10.19 13.54 -0.06
C ALA A 171 -10.48 12.05 -0.28
N GLY A 172 -9.43 11.23 -0.38
CA GLY A 172 -9.51 9.80 -0.67
C GLY A 172 -9.51 9.47 -2.15
N LEU A 173 -9.98 8.27 -2.50
CA LEU A 173 -9.94 7.69 -3.85
C LEU A 173 -11.34 7.26 -4.30
N ALA A 174 -11.79 7.70 -5.47
CA ALA A 174 -13.03 7.25 -6.06
C ALA A 174 -12.91 5.80 -6.57
N ILE A 175 -14.04 5.07 -6.65
CA ILE A 175 -14.08 3.70 -7.17
C ILE A 175 -13.73 3.68 -8.67
N SER A 176 -14.28 4.64 -9.43
CA SER A 176 -14.08 4.70 -10.87
C SER A 176 -12.80 5.46 -11.24
N TYR A 177 -11.93 4.83 -12.03
CA TYR A 177 -10.71 5.46 -12.54
C TYR A 177 -10.97 6.74 -13.33
N LYS A 178 -12.17 6.89 -13.91
CA LYS A 178 -12.56 8.08 -14.68
C LYS A 178 -12.67 9.33 -13.83
N GLU A 179 -12.88 9.15 -12.53
CA GLU A 179 -13.01 10.22 -11.56
C GLU A 179 -11.67 10.61 -10.90
N TRP A 180 -10.62 9.79 -11.05
CA TRP A 180 -9.35 10.05 -10.37
C TRP A 180 -8.66 11.35 -10.80
N PRO A 181 -8.57 11.67 -12.12
CA PRO A 181 -7.88 12.88 -12.54
C PRO A 181 -8.55 14.15 -12.05
N GLY A 182 -7.84 14.91 -11.23
CA GLY A 182 -8.29 16.20 -10.66
C GLY A 182 -9.20 16.09 -9.43
N SER A 183 -9.56 14.86 -9.01
CA SER A 183 -10.49 14.61 -7.90
C SER A 183 -9.96 13.61 -6.88
N THR A 184 -8.64 13.51 -6.71
CA THR A 184 -8.03 12.53 -5.82
C THR A 184 -6.95 13.16 -4.94
N GLN A 185 -7.12 13.02 -3.64
CA GLN A 185 -6.18 13.36 -2.57
C GLN A 185 -6.05 12.14 -1.65
N MET A 186 -5.16 11.20 -2.00
CA MET A 186 -4.94 10.01 -1.17
C MET A 186 -4.04 10.34 0.01
N VAL A 187 -4.52 10.06 1.21
CA VAL A 187 -3.77 10.25 2.45
C VAL A 187 -2.97 8.99 2.77
N ILE A 188 -1.67 9.16 2.96
CA ILE A 188 -0.72 8.11 3.35
C ILE A 188 -0.23 8.45 4.77
N PRO A 189 -0.69 7.76 5.81
CA PRO A 189 -0.38 8.10 7.19
C PRO A 189 1.09 7.85 7.53
N LEU A 190 1.74 8.84 8.16
CA LEU A 190 3.11 8.74 8.62
C LEU A 190 3.15 8.62 10.15
N ASN A 191 3.69 7.50 10.63
CA ASN A 191 3.97 7.27 12.04
C ASN A 191 5.36 7.83 12.42
N ASP A 192 6.35 7.60 11.52
CA ASP A 192 7.73 8.07 11.68
C ASP A 192 8.26 8.55 10.33
N VAL A 193 8.98 9.66 10.28
CA VAL A 193 9.57 10.21 9.06
C VAL A 193 11.01 9.75 8.83
N ASN A 194 11.57 8.94 9.72
CA ASN A 194 12.99 8.52 9.64
C ASN A 194 13.29 7.53 8.50
N GLY A 195 12.26 6.98 7.89
CA GLY A 195 12.37 5.97 6.85
C GLY A 195 12.40 4.54 7.41
N GLY A 196 12.23 3.57 6.52
CA GLY A 196 12.17 2.16 6.87
C GLY A 196 10.77 1.66 7.23
N LEU A 197 10.72 0.45 7.75
CA LEU A 197 9.50 -0.36 7.84
C LEU A 197 8.35 0.28 8.63
N SER A 198 8.65 1.07 9.65
CA SER A 198 7.64 1.69 10.53
C SER A 198 7.25 3.12 10.12
N THR A 199 7.67 3.57 8.94
CA THR A 199 7.36 4.94 8.48
C THR A 199 5.88 5.14 8.24
N ILE A 200 5.24 4.21 7.53
CA ILE A 200 3.79 4.25 7.29
C ILE A 200 3.06 3.60 8.47
N ASP A 201 1.99 4.22 8.95
CA ASP A 201 1.15 3.60 9.97
C ASP A 201 0.29 2.48 9.38
N THR A 202 0.81 1.25 9.46
CA THR A 202 0.15 0.05 8.94
C THR A 202 -1.15 -0.27 9.67
N SER A 203 -1.29 0.11 10.95
CA SER A 203 -2.52 -0.11 11.73
C SER A 203 -3.66 0.77 11.23
N VAL A 204 -3.36 1.99 10.76
CA VAL A 204 -4.36 2.91 10.21
C VAL A 204 -4.83 2.46 8.83
N ILE A 205 -3.91 2.14 7.91
CA ILE A 205 -4.28 1.73 6.54
C ILE A 205 -4.88 0.32 6.46
N SER A 206 -4.77 -0.48 7.50
CA SER A 206 -5.37 -1.81 7.62
C SER A 206 -6.33 -1.90 8.81
N ASP A 207 -7.04 -0.84 9.07
CA ASP A 207 -8.05 -0.85 10.12
C ASP A 207 -9.19 -1.82 9.80
N LYS A 208 -10.05 -2.04 10.79
CA LYS A 208 -11.14 -3.02 10.69
C LYS A 208 -12.02 -2.84 9.45
N LYS A 209 -12.36 -1.60 9.08
CA LYS A 209 -13.22 -1.34 7.90
C LYS A 209 -12.51 -1.66 6.59
N VAL A 210 -11.23 -1.35 6.51
CA VAL A 210 -10.39 -1.68 5.33
C VAL A 210 -10.29 -3.19 5.17
N VAL A 211 -9.97 -3.91 6.24
CA VAL A 211 -9.88 -5.38 6.22
C VAL A 211 -11.25 -6.01 5.90
N GLU A 212 -12.34 -5.52 6.48
CA GLU A 212 -13.69 -5.99 6.18
C GLU A 212 -14.02 -5.79 4.70
N SER A 213 -13.68 -4.63 4.12
CA SER A 213 -13.89 -4.38 2.69
C SER A 213 -13.11 -5.36 1.81
N MET A 214 -11.86 -5.65 2.14
CA MET A 214 -11.06 -6.65 1.39
C MET A 214 -11.62 -8.07 1.54
N ARG A 215 -12.17 -8.41 2.70
CA ARG A 215 -12.77 -9.73 2.96
C ARG A 215 -14.07 -9.99 2.21
N GLU A 216 -14.70 -8.97 1.67
CA GLU A 216 -15.90 -9.10 0.82
C GLU A 216 -15.54 -9.50 -0.62
N GLU A 217 -14.28 -9.42 -1.03
CA GLU A 217 -13.81 -9.98 -2.29
C GLU A 217 -13.89 -11.52 -2.25
N ASP A 218 -13.99 -12.17 -3.42
CA ASP A 218 -14.15 -13.64 -3.53
C ASP A 218 -12.99 -14.41 -2.89
N ASP A 219 -11.77 -13.93 -3.07
CA ASP A 219 -10.55 -14.47 -2.45
C ASP A 219 -10.28 -13.91 -1.05
N LYS A 220 -11.17 -13.02 -0.57
CA LYS A 220 -11.10 -12.31 0.72
C LYS A 220 -9.81 -11.50 0.91
N GLY A 221 -9.14 -11.13 -0.19
CA GLY A 221 -7.86 -10.42 -0.16
C GLY A 221 -6.78 -11.17 0.63
N ILE A 222 -6.81 -12.52 0.60
CA ILE A 222 -5.99 -13.35 1.48
C ILE A 222 -4.50 -13.09 1.27
N ASP A 223 -4.04 -12.99 0.03
CA ASP A 223 -2.62 -12.86 -0.27
C ASP A 223 -2.10 -11.46 0.10
N GLU A 224 -2.84 -10.41 -0.21
CA GLU A 224 -2.52 -9.04 0.19
C GLU A 224 -2.50 -8.89 1.72
N ARG A 225 -3.48 -9.49 2.41
CA ARG A 225 -3.57 -9.47 3.86
C ARG A 225 -2.44 -10.26 4.52
N LYS A 226 -2.02 -11.40 3.95
CA LYS A 226 -0.82 -12.14 4.41
C LYS A 226 0.43 -11.28 4.31
N ASN A 227 0.64 -10.65 3.16
CA ASN A 227 1.79 -9.77 2.95
C ASN A 227 1.79 -8.61 3.96
N MET A 228 0.63 -8.02 4.25
CA MET A 228 0.52 -6.98 5.28
C MET A 228 0.83 -7.51 6.69
N VAL A 229 0.36 -8.71 7.02
CA VAL A 229 0.69 -9.34 8.31
C VAL A 229 2.19 -9.62 8.42
N ASP A 230 2.84 -10.06 7.35
CA ASP A 230 4.30 -10.26 7.34
C ASP A 230 5.06 -8.93 7.60
N ILE A 231 4.56 -7.80 7.09
CA ILE A 231 5.09 -6.47 7.41
C ILE A 231 4.87 -6.16 8.91
N LYS A 232 3.64 -6.33 9.40
CA LYS A 232 3.30 -6.06 10.82
C LYS A 232 4.08 -6.94 11.78
N GLU A 233 4.36 -8.20 11.45
CA GLU A 233 5.18 -9.10 12.27
C GLU A 233 6.63 -8.57 12.39
N ARG A 234 7.22 -8.11 11.28
CA ARG A 234 8.54 -7.47 11.31
C ARG A 234 8.55 -6.13 12.06
N GLU A 235 7.49 -5.34 11.96
CA GLU A 235 7.33 -4.13 12.78
C GLU A 235 7.21 -4.45 14.26
N ALA A 236 6.49 -5.52 14.62
CA ALA A 236 6.35 -5.98 15.99
C ALA A 236 7.67 -6.54 16.55
N GLU A 237 8.48 -7.21 15.73
CA GLU A 237 9.83 -7.65 16.10
C GLU A 237 10.73 -6.45 16.39
N ASN A 238 10.77 -5.45 15.50
CA ASN A 238 11.53 -4.22 15.71
C ASN A 238 11.07 -3.45 16.97
N ALA A 239 9.77 -3.39 17.22
CA ALA A 239 9.24 -2.76 18.44
C ALA A 239 9.61 -3.56 19.69
N SER A 240 9.63 -4.88 19.61
CA SER A 240 10.04 -5.76 20.71
C SER A 240 11.53 -5.60 21.03
N GLU A 241 12.38 -5.42 20.02
CA GLU A 241 13.80 -5.12 20.21
C GLU A 241 14.00 -3.77 20.89
N LYS A 242 13.30 -2.72 20.45
CA LYS A 242 13.34 -1.39 21.09
C LYS A 242 12.88 -1.46 22.55
N ALA A 243 11.79 -2.17 22.83
CA ALA A 243 11.29 -2.37 24.19
C ALA A 243 12.34 -3.06 25.08
N GLN A 244 13.04 -4.08 24.57
CA GLN A 244 14.12 -4.74 25.32
C GLN A 244 15.31 -3.81 25.59
N GLU A 245 15.67 -2.95 24.65
CA GLU A 245 16.72 -1.97 24.83
C GLU A 245 16.35 -0.92 25.87
N ALA A 246 15.12 -0.41 25.82
CA ALA A 246 14.58 0.52 26.80
C ALA A 246 14.54 -0.12 28.21
N GLN A 247 14.14 -1.38 28.33
CA GLN A 247 14.17 -2.13 29.59
C GLN A 247 15.60 -2.28 30.14
N LYS A 248 16.58 -2.58 29.30
CA LYS A 248 18.00 -2.65 29.71
C LYS A 248 18.49 -1.29 30.21
N THR A 249 18.09 -0.22 29.52
CA THR A 249 18.43 1.17 29.92
C THR A 249 17.81 1.50 31.27
N ALA A 250 16.51 1.23 31.47
CA ALA A 250 15.84 1.45 32.73
C ALA A 250 16.48 0.66 33.90
N ALA A 251 16.83 -0.59 33.65
CA ALA A 251 17.53 -1.43 34.66
C ALA A 251 18.93 -0.89 35.02
N LYS A 252 19.63 -0.30 34.02
CA LYS A 252 20.94 0.34 34.25
C LYS A 252 20.78 1.60 35.10
N GLU A 253 19.86 2.47 34.74
CA GLU A 253 19.57 3.71 35.50
C GLU A 253 19.13 3.39 36.95
N GLU A 254 18.31 2.36 37.12
CA GLU A 254 17.90 1.92 38.48
C GLU A 254 19.08 1.43 39.32
N LYS A 255 20.00 0.69 38.70
CA LYS A 255 21.22 0.23 39.39
C LYS A 255 22.12 1.41 39.76
N THR A 256 22.25 2.40 38.87
CA THR A 256 22.99 3.64 39.17
C THR A 256 22.32 4.38 40.33
N LEU A 257 21.00 4.52 40.33
CA LEU A 257 20.27 5.15 41.43
C LEU A 257 20.50 4.46 42.78
N GLN A 258 20.53 3.13 42.78
CA GLN A 258 20.83 2.38 44.00
C GLN A 258 22.24 2.65 44.53
N GLN A 259 23.22 2.81 43.61
CA GLN A 259 24.59 3.17 43.98
C GLN A 259 24.67 4.58 44.57
N GLU A 260 24.05 5.56 43.92
CA GLU A 260 24.03 6.95 44.38
C GLU A 260 23.34 7.09 45.74
N LYS A 261 22.23 6.35 45.96
CA LYS A 261 21.56 6.31 47.28
C LYS A 261 22.44 5.71 48.35
N LYS A 262 23.22 4.68 48.05
CA LYS A 262 24.17 4.09 48.97
C LYS A 262 25.29 5.06 49.33
N GLU A 263 25.84 5.76 48.35
CA GLU A 263 26.85 6.80 48.57
C GLU A 263 26.30 7.94 49.44
N LEU A 264 25.05 8.33 49.23
CA LEU A 264 24.37 9.33 50.06
C LEU A 264 24.30 8.89 51.51
N GLU A 265 23.92 7.64 51.77
CA GLU A 265 23.87 7.09 53.17
C GLU A 265 25.27 7.08 53.82
N GLU A 266 26.30 6.66 53.08
CA GLU A 266 27.70 6.67 53.57
C GLU A 266 28.18 8.10 53.92
N LYS A 267 27.83 9.09 53.06
CA LYS A 267 28.15 10.51 53.32
C LYS A 267 27.36 11.06 54.51
N LYS A 268 26.08 10.69 54.69
CA LYS A 268 25.28 11.06 55.85
C LYS A 268 25.87 10.52 57.15
N GLU A 269 26.24 9.24 57.17
CA GLU A 269 26.89 8.64 58.33
C GLU A 269 28.21 9.36 58.68
N THR A 270 28.99 9.73 57.65
CA THR A 270 30.25 10.46 57.81
C THR A 270 30.01 11.86 58.35
N ALA A 271 29.03 12.59 57.83
CA ALA A 271 28.65 13.91 58.28
C ALA A 271 28.18 13.90 59.75
N ASP A 272 27.37 12.90 60.13
CA ASP A 272 26.91 12.75 61.54
C ASP A 272 28.09 12.44 62.51
N LYS A 273 29.05 11.60 62.09
CA LYS A 273 30.29 11.38 62.86
C LYS A 273 31.09 12.66 63.04
N LYS A 274 31.34 13.40 61.93
CA LYS A 274 32.06 14.67 61.94
C LYS A 274 31.34 15.73 62.78
N LYS A 275 30.04 15.80 62.73
CA LYS A 275 29.23 16.67 63.60
C LYS A 275 29.42 16.33 65.06
N THR A 276 29.38 15.05 65.43
CA THR A 276 29.58 14.59 66.80
C THR A 276 30.99 14.89 67.32
N GLU A 277 31.98 14.69 66.45
CA GLU A 277 33.39 15.06 66.75
C GLU A 277 33.56 16.57 67.00
N ALA A 278 32.93 17.41 66.13
CA ALA A 278 32.95 18.87 66.28
C ALA A 278 32.28 19.35 67.54
N GLU A 279 31.11 18.78 67.92
CA GLU A 279 30.39 19.08 69.18
C GLU A 279 31.25 18.69 70.38
N SER A 280 31.92 17.53 70.32
CA SER A 280 32.83 17.08 71.39
C SER A 280 34.06 17.99 71.51
N ALA A 281 34.67 18.38 70.41
CA ALA A 281 35.80 19.29 70.40
C ALA A 281 35.44 20.68 70.90
N GLN A 282 34.21 21.18 70.56
CA GLN A 282 33.71 22.46 71.06
C GLN A 282 33.51 22.44 72.55
N LYS A 283 32.93 21.37 73.11
CA LYS A 283 32.78 21.22 74.61
C LYS A 283 34.12 21.26 75.32
N LYS A 284 35.12 20.55 74.78
CA LYS A 284 36.49 20.57 75.36
C LYS A 284 37.13 21.96 75.24
N ALA A 285 36.90 22.68 74.14
CA ALA A 285 37.41 24.06 74.01
C ALA A 285 36.73 25.02 75.00
N ASP A 286 35.40 24.86 75.24
CA ASP A 286 34.67 25.68 76.18
C ASP A 286 35.07 25.40 77.66
N GLU A 287 35.33 24.12 77.95
CA GLU A 287 35.90 23.74 79.25
C GLU A 287 37.29 24.30 79.51
N ALA A 288 38.18 24.18 78.51
CA ALA A 288 39.53 24.73 78.58
C ALA A 288 39.54 26.27 78.66
N LYS A 289 38.64 26.95 77.96
CA LYS A 289 38.44 28.41 78.10
C LYS A 289 37.98 28.81 79.50
N LYS A 290 37.07 28.05 80.09
CA LYS A 290 36.60 28.29 81.43
C LYS A 290 37.74 28.14 82.45
N THR A 291 38.55 27.08 82.34
CA THR A 291 39.71 26.85 83.17
C THR A 291 40.78 27.99 83.02
N ALA A 292 41.03 28.45 81.78
CA ALA A 292 41.92 29.58 81.55
C ALA A 292 41.37 30.91 82.10
N ALA A 293 40.07 31.13 82.08
CA ALA A 293 39.43 32.32 82.64
C ALA A 293 39.47 32.32 84.20
N GLU A 294 39.37 31.15 84.80
CA GLU A 294 39.48 30.98 86.24
C GLU A 294 40.95 31.16 86.77
N ASN A 295 41.94 30.92 85.84
CA ASN A 295 43.36 31.05 86.18
C ASN A 295 44.10 32.00 85.20
N PRO A 296 43.84 33.30 85.21
CA PRO A 296 44.29 34.23 84.15
C PRO A 296 45.82 34.48 84.05
N LYS A 297 46.57 34.01 85.05
CA LYS A 297 48.04 34.08 85.08
C LYS A 297 48.73 32.79 84.66
N ASP A 298 48.01 31.73 84.39
CA ASP A 298 48.50 30.44 83.95
C ASP A 298 48.62 30.43 82.46
N LYS A 299 49.84 30.55 81.97
CA LYS A 299 50.18 30.55 80.49
C LYS A 299 49.94 29.20 79.82
N GLU A 300 49.97 28.10 80.54
CA GLU A 300 49.78 26.75 80.06
C GLU A 300 48.27 26.51 79.84
N ALA A 301 47.44 26.92 80.72
CA ALA A 301 45.97 26.89 80.56
C ALA A 301 45.48 27.76 79.44
N GLN A 302 46.11 28.93 79.20
CA GLN A 302 45.79 29.76 78.04
C GLN A 302 46.18 29.09 76.69
N LYS A 303 47.34 28.45 76.66
CA LYS A 303 47.81 27.73 75.46
C LYS A 303 46.96 26.47 75.19
N GLU A 304 46.53 25.77 76.18
CA GLU A 304 45.59 24.65 76.08
C GLU A 304 44.25 25.12 75.48
N ALA A 305 43.69 26.24 75.99
CA ALA A 305 42.45 26.81 75.51
C ALA A 305 42.54 27.22 74.00
N GLU A 306 43.66 27.88 73.63
CA GLU A 306 43.89 28.21 72.19
C GLU A 306 44.01 26.96 71.35
N THR A 307 44.71 25.93 71.80
CA THR A 307 44.90 24.67 71.09
C THR A 307 43.58 23.91 70.96
N ALA A 308 42.78 23.86 72.04
CA ALA A 308 41.49 23.24 71.98
C ALA A 308 40.52 23.99 71.08
N GLN A 309 40.56 25.33 71.05
CA GLN A 309 39.77 26.13 70.16
C GLN A 309 40.14 25.89 68.68
N LYS A 310 41.42 25.85 68.34
CA LYS A 310 41.84 25.51 66.96
C LYS A 310 41.32 24.15 66.52
N LYS A 311 41.42 23.15 67.40
CA LYS A 311 40.86 21.81 67.12
C LYS A 311 39.36 21.81 66.92
N ALA A 312 38.64 22.62 67.67
CA ALA A 312 37.19 22.77 67.51
C ALA A 312 36.81 23.46 66.22
N ASP A 313 37.54 24.51 65.84
CA ASP A 313 37.35 25.22 64.58
C ASP A 313 37.67 24.33 63.34
N GLU A 314 38.73 23.51 63.43
CA GLU A 314 39.06 22.51 62.38
C GLU A 314 37.97 21.45 62.28
N ALA A 315 37.53 20.85 63.40
CA ALA A 315 36.49 19.85 63.41
C ALA A 315 35.13 20.40 62.90
N LYS A 316 34.83 21.66 63.26
CA LYS A 316 33.64 22.34 62.73
C LYS A 316 33.71 22.53 61.19
N LYS A 317 34.87 22.96 60.70
CA LYS A 317 35.08 23.10 59.23
C LYS A 317 34.92 21.78 58.50
N GLU A 318 35.45 20.67 59.07
CA GLU A 318 35.29 19.33 58.52
C GLU A 318 33.82 18.89 58.54
N ALA A 319 33.07 19.17 59.61
CA ALA A 319 31.65 18.88 59.68
C ALA A 319 30.81 19.69 58.67
N ASP A 320 31.12 20.97 58.50
CA ASP A 320 30.48 21.85 57.53
C ASP A 320 30.74 21.36 56.08
N THR A 321 32.00 20.94 55.80
CA THR A 321 32.38 20.35 54.49
C THR A 321 31.60 19.06 54.22
N ALA A 322 31.57 18.14 55.19
CA ALA A 322 30.82 16.88 55.05
C ALA A 322 29.31 17.11 54.85
N LYS A 323 28.76 18.15 55.48
CA LYS A 323 27.35 18.54 55.29
C LYS A 323 27.08 19.08 53.87
N GLU A 324 28.00 19.84 53.29
CA GLU A 324 27.86 20.30 51.89
C GLU A 324 28.01 19.13 50.93
N GLU A 325 28.90 18.17 51.17
CA GLU A 325 29.02 16.94 50.35
C GLU A 325 27.74 16.11 50.36
N VAL A 326 27.02 16.04 51.50
CA VAL A 326 25.68 15.39 51.60
C VAL A 326 24.67 16.11 50.70
N LYS A 327 24.61 17.46 50.75
CA LYS A 327 23.66 18.23 49.92
C LYS A 327 23.93 18.07 48.44
N GLU A 328 25.20 18.00 48.05
CA GLU A 328 25.58 17.81 46.68
C GLU A 328 25.17 16.42 46.18
N GLN A 329 25.39 15.39 47.01
CA GLN A 329 24.94 14.04 46.73
C GLN A 329 23.41 13.91 46.70
N GLU A 330 22.67 14.63 47.53
CA GLU A 330 21.20 14.67 47.48
C GLU A 330 20.69 15.18 46.14
N LYS A 331 21.35 16.19 45.54
CA LYS A 331 21.01 16.68 44.19
C LYS A 331 21.29 15.63 43.10
N VAL A 332 22.41 14.93 43.22
CA VAL A 332 22.76 13.84 42.30
C VAL A 332 21.70 12.74 42.33
N VAL A 333 21.30 12.33 43.54
CA VAL A 333 20.24 11.33 43.71
C VAL A 333 18.92 11.82 43.14
N GLU A 334 18.52 13.07 43.37
CA GLU A 334 17.26 13.61 42.81
C GLU A 334 17.30 13.65 41.27
N GLU A 335 18.43 14.03 40.67
CA GLU A 335 18.59 14.01 39.21
C GLU A 335 18.54 12.59 38.65
N GLN A 336 19.20 11.63 39.31
CA GLN A 336 19.21 10.23 38.95
C GLN A 336 17.83 9.58 39.12
N GLU A 337 17.02 9.98 40.13
CA GLU A 337 15.64 9.55 40.27
C GLU A 337 14.80 9.95 39.04
N LYS A 338 14.92 11.20 38.58
CA LYS A 338 14.20 11.67 37.40
C LYS A 338 14.59 10.88 36.16
N LYS A 339 15.88 10.66 35.93
CA LYS A 339 16.36 9.85 34.80
C LYS A 339 15.84 8.41 34.86
N THR A 340 15.81 7.82 36.03
CA THR A 340 15.31 6.46 36.25
C THR A 340 13.80 6.37 36.01
N GLU A 341 13.04 7.37 36.40
CA GLU A 341 11.59 7.44 36.18
C GLU A 341 11.26 7.62 34.71
N GLU A 342 11.98 8.51 34.02
CA GLU A 342 11.86 8.70 32.56
C GLU A 342 12.18 7.42 31.79
N ALA A 343 13.29 6.75 32.10
CA ALA A 343 13.68 5.50 31.44
C ALA A 343 12.66 4.36 31.70
N LYS A 344 12.09 4.27 32.89
CA LYS A 344 11.03 3.29 33.21
C LYS A 344 9.74 3.59 32.43
N LYS A 345 9.39 4.86 32.30
CA LYS A 345 8.23 5.29 31.53
C LYS A 345 8.41 4.94 30.05
N GLU A 346 9.55 5.27 29.47
CA GLU A 346 9.90 4.91 28.09
C GLU A 346 9.84 3.40 27.85
N ALA A 347 10.45 2.60 28.74
CA ALA A 347 10.41 1.15 28.66
C ALA A 347 8.97 0.58 28.72
N SER A 348 8.08 1.18 29.49
CA SER A 348 6.68 0.80 29.57
C SER A 348 5.90 1.17 28.31
N GLU A 349 6.18 2.33 27.75
CA GLU A 349 5.55 2.81 26.50
C GLU A 349 5.97 1.95 25.32
N GLU A 350 7.28 1.67 25.16
CA GLU A 350 7.78 0.80 24.10
C GLU A 350 7.26 -0.64 24.22
N GLN A 351 7.14 -1.17 25.44
CA GLN A 351 6.54 -2.49 25.67
C GLN A 351 5.07 -2.51 25.24
N ALA A 352 4.30 -1.47 25.56
CA ALA A 352 2.89 -1.39 25.18
C ALA A 352 2.73 -1.31 23.64
N VAL A 353 3.63 -0.61 22.94
CA VAL A 353 3.66 -0.57 21.48
C VAL A 353 3.95 -1.96 20.90
N ALA A 354 4.96 -2.66 21.42
CA ALA A 354 5.32 -4.00 20.99
C ALA A 354 4.17 -5.00 21.19
N ASP A 355 3.54 -4.99 22.37
CA ASP A 355 2.42 -5.87 22.71
C ASP A 355 1.21 -5.62 21.79
N LYS A 356 0.91 -4.36 21.51
CA LYS A 356 -0.17 -3.97 20.58
C LYS A 356 0.10 -4.51 19.17
N LYS A 357 1.29 -4.26 18.61
CA LYS A 357 1.66 -4.72 17.27
C LYS A 357 1.64 -6.25 17.16
N ASN A 358 2.17 -6.96 18.16
CA ASN A 358 2.12 -8.43 18.22
C ASN A 358 0.68 -8.96 18.25
N THR A 359 -0.19 -8.31 19.01
CA THR A 359 -1.61 -8.72 19.11
C THR A 359 -2.31 -8.51 17.77
N GLU A 360 -2.17 -7.34 17.14
CA GLU A 360 -2.76 -7.03 15.84
C GLU A 360 -2.33 -8.03 14.75
N ALA A 361 -1.02 -8.32 14.65
CA ALA A 361 -0.51 -9.27 13.69
C ALA A 361 -1.06 -10.69 13.93
N LYS A 362 -1.11 -11.15 15.18
CA LYS A 362 -1.61 -12.47 15.55
C LYS A 362 -3.12 -12.62 15.28
N ASP A 363 -3.90 -11.60 15.60
CA ASP A 363 -5.35 -11.63 15.40
C ASP A 363 -5.67 -11.69 13.90
N GLU A 364 -5.00 -10.89 13.10
CA GLU A 364 -5.17 -10.89 11.65
C GLU A 364 -4.71 -12.22 11.04
N ARG A 365 -3.57 -12.78 11.47
CA ARG A 365 -3.10 -14.12 11.04
C ARG A 365 -4.13 -15.19 11.33
N THR A 366 -4.77 -15.12 12.49
CA THR A 366 -5.81 -16.08 12.89
C THR A 366 -7.05 -15.94 11.99
N GLN A 367 -7.46 -14.71 11.70
CA GLN A 367 -8.59 -14.44 10.82
C GLN A 367 -8.32 -14.91 9.38
N ILE A 368 -7.13 -14.63 8.85
CA ILE A 368 -6.71 -15.11 7.52
C ILE A 368 -6.77 -16.64 7.44
N ALA A 369 -6.32 -17.35 8.47
CA ALA A 369 -6.39 -18.80 8.50
C ALA A 369 -7.82 -19.35 8.46
N GLN A 370 -8.78 -18.64 9.04
CA GLN A 370 -10.20 -18.98 8.96
C GLN A 370 -10.75 -18.70 7.56
N ASP A 371 -10.50 -17.50 7.05
CA ASP A 371 -10.94 -17.06 5.72
C ASP A 371 -10.39 -17.97 4.62
N GLN A 372 -9.12 -18.38 4.73
CA GLN A 372 -8.50 -19.32 3.78
C GLN A 372 -9.20 -20.69 3.73
N LYS A 373 -9.66 -21.21 4.88
CA LYS A 373 -10.45 -22.45 4.90
C LYS A 373 -11.79 -22.28 4.19
N GLU A 374 -12.43 -21.12 4.34
CA GLU A 374 -13.70 -20.83 3.66
C GLU A 374 -13.49 -20.72 2.15
N VAL A 375 -12.49 -19.96 1.69
CA VAL A 375 -12.16 -19.81 0.27
C VAL A 375 -11.83 -21.17 -0.37
N ILE A 376 -11.01 -21.99 0.28
CA ILE A 376 -10.69 -23.35 -0.21
C ILE A 376 -11.97 -24.20 -0.31
N LYS A 377 -12.83 -24.17 0.71
CA LYS A 377 -14.09 -24.90 0.68
C LYS A 377 -14.99 -24.44 -0.46
N GLN A 378 -15.10 -23.14 -0.67
CA GLN A 378 -15.89 -22.55 -1.76
C GLN A 378 -15.30 -22.92 -3.12
N SER A 379 -13.99 -22.79 -3.30
CA SER A 379 -13.29 -23.14 -4.54
C SER A 379 -13.49 -24.62 -4.92
N VAL A 380 -13.35 -25.54 -3.97
CA VAL A 380 -13.60 -26.98 -4.20
C VAL A 380 -15.05 -27.23 -4.65
N LEU A 381 -16.00 -26.55 -4.03
CA LEU A 381 -17.41 -26.64 -4.42
C LEU A 381 -17.63 -26.10 -5.83
N GLU A 382 -17.06 -24.95 -6.17
CA GLU A 382 -17.16 -24.33 -7.47
C GLU A 382 -16.50 -25.14 -8.58
N ASP A 383 -15.29 -25.67 -8.35
CA ASP A 383 -14.54 -26.45 -9.34
C ASP A 383 -15.29 -27.72 -9.76
N THR A 384 -16.09 -28.29 -8.87
CA THR A 384 -16.90 -29.48 -9.19
C THR A 384 -18.19 -29.16 -9.93
N THR A 385 -18.68 -27.94 -9.87
CA THR A 385 -19.99 -27.56 -10.40
C THR A 385 -19.96 -26.48 -11.49
N ALA A 386 -18.83 -25.79 -11.66
CA ALA A 386 -18.77 -24.59 -12.51
C ALA A 386 -18.41 -24.87 -13.96
N ILE A 387 -18.97 -24.07 -14.84
CA ILE A 387 -18.55 -23.88 -16.24
C ILE A 387 -18.32 -22.38 -16.49
N TYR A 388 -17.58 -22.07 -17.54
CA TYR A 388 -17.34 -20.69 -17.95
C TYR A 388 -18.17 -20.34 -19.19
N ALA A 389 -18.74 -19.15 -19.20
CA ALA A 389 -19.55 -18.62 -20.29
C ALA A 389 -19.22 -17.16 -20.56
N LEU A 390 -19.69 -16.65 -21.69
CA LEU A 390 -19.67 -15.21 -21.98
C LEU A 390 -21.08 -14.63 -21.78
N LYS A 391 -21.14 -13.60 -20.94
CA LYS A 391 -22.35 -12.79 -20.71
C LYS A 391 -22.25 -11.50 -21.51
N VAL A 392 -23.29 -11.15 -22.29
CA VAL A 392 -23.33 -9.89 -23.03
C VAL A 392 -23.43 -8.72 -22.05
N VAL A 393 -22.54 -7.75 -22.19
CA VAL A 393 -22.49 -6.51 -21.40
C VAL A 393 -23.05 -5.33 -22.20
N ASP A 394 -22.62 -5.21 -23.46
CA ASP A 394 -23.10 -4.19 -24.40
C ASP A 394 -23.25 -4.81 -25.79
N ASP A 395 -24.50 -4.96 -26.22
CA ASP A 395 -24.81 -5.61 -27.51
C ASP A 395 -24.45 -4.70 -28.70
N SER A 396 -24.54 -3.40 -28.54
CA SER A 396 -24.21 -2.43 -29.59
C SER A 396 -22.71 -2.39 -29.90
N LYS A 397 -21.88 -2.58 -28.89
CA LYS A 397 -20.41 -2.62 -29.00
C LYS A 397 -19.86 -4.05 -29.09
N LEU A 398 -20.73 -5.05 -29.01
CA LEU A 398 -20.35 -6.47 -28.95
C LEU A 398 -19.44 -6.82 -27.77
N TYR A 399 -19.62 -6.13 -26.61
CA TYR A 399 -18.85 -6.40 -25.41
C TYR A 399 -19.49 -7.51 -24.58
N SER A 400 -18.63 -8.34 -24.03
CA SER A 400 -19.00 -9.42 -23.11
C SER A 400 -18.06 -9.45 -21.91
N ALA A 401 -18.51 -10.10 -20.84
CA ALA A 401 -17.69 -10.47 -19.69
C ALA A 401 -17.68 -12.00 -19.57
N ILE A 402 -16.58 -12.56 -19.09
CA ILE A 402 -16.53 -13.97 -18.72
C ILE A 402 -17.30 -14.12 -17.40
N VAL A 403 -18.15 -15.14 -17.32
CA VAL A 403 -18.85 -15.53 -16.09
C VAL A 403 -18.55 -16.98 -15.76
N LYS A 404 -18.37 -17.26 -14.48
CA LYS A 404 -18.34 -18.61 -13.90
C LYS A 404 -19.77 -18.94 -13.47
N VAL A 405 -20.34 -20.03 -13.92
CA VAL A 405 -21.74 -20.39 -13.74
C VAL A 405 -21.85 -21.79 -13.18
N ASN A 406 -22.72 -22.00 -12.21
CA ASN A 406 -23.06 -23.34 -11.74
C ASN A 406 -23.80 -24.11 -12.85
N ARG A 407 -23.19 -25.21 -13.33
CA ARG A 407 -23.73 -25.99 -14.47
C ARG A 407 -25.08 -26.64 -14.21
N PHE A 408 -25.49 -26.80 -12.96
CA PHE A 408 -26.76 -27.44 -12.60
C PHE A 408 -27.88 -26.43 -12.37
N THR A 409 -27.56 -25.26 -11.77
CA THR A 409 -28.56 -24.25 -11.43
C THR A 409 -28.62 -23.08 -12.42
N GLY A 410 -27.53 -22.87 -13.19
CA GLY A 410 -27.40 -21.70 -14.06
C GLY A 410 -27.07 -20.41 -13.29
N GLU A 411 -26.84 -20.51 -11.99
CA GLU A 411 -26.51 -19.36 -11.14
C GLU A 411 -25.09 -18.84 -11.44
N GLU A 412 -24.95 -17.53 -11.54
CA GLU A 412 -23.66 -16.89 -11.70
C GLU A 412 -22.89 -16.95 -10.37
N LEU A 413 -21.75 -17.66 -10.37
CA LEU A 413 -20.87 -17.80 -9.21
C LEU A 413 -19.86 -16.64 -9.15
N LYS A 414 -19.41 -16.20 -10.33
CA LYS A 414 -18.44 -15.10 -10.45
C LYS A 414 -18.56 -14.41 -11.80
N THR A 415 -18.39 -13.09 -11.82
CA THR A 415 -18.37 -12.29 -13.05
C THR A 415 -17.02 -11.59 -13.18
N SER A 416 -16.40 -11.68 -14.36
CA SER A 416 -15.15 -11.00 -14.68
C SER A 416 -15.28 -9.48 -14.50
N PRO A 417 -14.30 -8.80 -13.90
CA PRO A 417 -14.19 -7.34 -13.96
C PRO A 417 -13.92 -6.85 -15.39
N VAL A 418 -13.39 -7.72 -16.26
CA VAL A 418 -13.12 -7.41 -17.69
C VAL A 418 -14.42 -7.44 -18.48
N LYS A 419 -15.04 -6.27 -18.66
CA LYS A 419 -16.35 -6.10 -19.33
C LYS A 419 -16.23 -5.76 -20.83
N VAL A 420 -15.02 -5.82 -21.40
CA VAL A 420 -14.71 -5.40 -22.77
C VAL A 420 -14.13 -6.52 -23.61
N VAL A 421 -14.48 -7.77 -23.31
CA VAL A 421 -14.19 -8.92 -24.16
C VAL A 421 -14.96 -8.78 -25.46
N ARG A 422 -14.25 -8.84 -26.60
CA ARG A 422 -14.82 -8.61 -27.93
C ARG A 422 -15.16 -9.89 -28.65
N ASN A 423 -16.02 -9.77 -29.63
CA ASN A 423 -16.31 -10.82 -30.61
C ASN A 423 -16.84 -12.13 -30.01
N ARG A 424 -17.27 -12.12 -28.75
CA ARG A 424 -17.93 -13.25 -28.10
C ARG A 424 -17.15 -14.56 -28.20
N THR A 425 -15.82 -14.47 -28.21
CA THR A 425 -14.92 -15.62 -28.37
C THR A 425 -13.85 -15.63 -27.30
N ILE A 426 -13.71 -16.76 -26.62
CA ILE A 426 -12.63 -17.07 -25.69
C ILE A 426 -12.12 -18.48 -25.96
N TYR A 427 -10.82 -18.68 -25.77
CA TYR A 427 -10.20 -20.01 -25.87
C TYR A 427 -9.49 -20.35 -24.56
N PRO A 428 -9.73 -21.55 -23.98
CA PRO A 428 -8.98 -21.98 -22.81
C PRO A 428 -7.53 -22.25 -23.17
N SER A 429 -6.61 -21.77 -22.33
CA SER A 429 -5.16 -21.98 -22.46
C SER A 429 -4.55 -22.18 -21.08
N GLY A 430 -4.35 -23.42 -20.66
CA GLY A 430 -3.92 -23.75 -19.31
C GLY A 430 -4.88 -23.20 -18.24
N ASN A 431 -4.36 -22.43 -17.30
CA ASN A 431 -5.14 -21.77 -16.26
C ASN A 431 -5.77 -20.45 -16.69
N ASN A 432 -5.60 -20.06 -17.95
CA ASN A 432 -6.10 -18.80 -18.48
C ASN A 432 -7.10 -19.00 -19.61
N PHE A 433 -7.79 -17.93 -19.98
CA PHE A 433 -8.48 -17.77 -21.27
C PHE A 433 -7.69 -16.81 -22.15
N ILE A 434 -7.68 -17.06 -23.47
CA ILE A 434 -7.20 -16.11 -24.44
C ILE A 434 -8.41 -15.46 -25.12
N ALA A 435 -8.42 -14.14 -25.15
CA ALA A 435 -9.49 -13.32 -25.71
C ALA A 435 -8.93 -12.06 -26.39
N ILE A 436 -9.75 -11.41 -27.20
CA ILE A 436 -9.53 -10.02 -27.61
C ILE A 436 -10.32 -9.13 -26.66
N ALA A 437 -9.66 -8.18 -26.03
CA ALA A 437 -10.31 -7.24 -25.10
C ALA A 437 -9.79 -5.81 -25.28
N GLY A 438 -10.57 -4.85 -24.84
CA GLY A 438 -10.22 -3.45 -24.82
C GLY A 438 -11.19 -2.54 -25.57
N GLU A 439 -11.04 -1.24 -25.33
CA GLU A 439 -11.76 -0.18 -26.04
C GLU A 439 -10.80 0.62 -26.91
N SER A 440 -11.23 1.00 -28.12
CA SER A 440 -10.45 1.91 -28.96
C SER A 440 -10.63 3.34 -28.50
N GLY A 441 -9.53 4.09 -28.38
CA GLY A 441 -9.58 5.49 -27.99
C GLY A 441 -8.22 6.18 -27.96
N LYS A 442 -8.21 7.45 -27.56
CA LYS A 442 -6.97 8.25 -27.48
C LYS A 442 -5.96 7.69 -26.46
N LYS A 443 -6.44 7.01 -25.43
CA LYS A 443 -5.64 6.52 -24.29
C LYS A 443 -5.71 5.00 -24.12
N SER A 444 -6.37 4.28 -25.02
CA SER A 444 -6.60 2.84 -24.91
C SER A 444 -6.48 2.13 -26.26
N ALA A 445 -6.23 0.85 -26.23
CA ALA A 445 -6.10 0.02 -27.40
C ALA A 445 -6.78 -1.33 -27.19
N VAL A 446 -7.16 -1.97 -28.28
CA VAL A 446 -7.64 -3.36 -28.28
C VAL A 446 -6.46 -4.29 -28.40
N LYS A 447 -6.40 -5.33 -27.59
CA LYS A 447 -5.28 -6.28 -27.56
C LYS A 447 -5.74 -7.73 -27.43
N LEU A 448 -4.84 -8.65 -27.71
CA LEU A 448 -4.98 -10.03 -27.30
C LEU A 448 -4.57 -10.13 -25.84
N VAL A 449 -5.37 -10.79 -25.01
CA VAL A 449 -5.18 -10.85 -23.56
C VAL A 449 -5.26 -12.27 -23.02
N GLN A 450 -4.53 -12.55 -21.95
CA GLN A 450 -4.76 -13.69 -21.07
C GLN A 450 -5.59 -13.23 -19.88
N ILE A 451 -6.66 -13.98 -19.59
CA ILE A 451 -7.54 -13.75 -18.45
C ILE A 451 -7.45 -14.99 -17.55
N ASP A 452 -7.03 -14.80 -16.32
CA ASP A 452 -6.91 -15.88 -15.33
C ASP A 452 -8.27 -16.49 -14.98
N LYS A 453 -8.34 -17.83 -14.82
CA LYS A 453 -9.59 -18.53 -14.51
C LYS A 453 -10.06 -18.36 -13.06
N THR A 454 -9.16 -17.99 -12.15
CA THR A 454 -9.47 -17.83 -10.74
C THR A 454 -10.11 -16.45 -10.50
N ASN A 455 -9.39 -15.40 -10.91
CA ASN A 455 -9.81 -14.02 -10.68
C ASN A 455 -10.66 -13.46 -11.82
N LEU A 456 -10.64 -14.08 -12.99
CA LEU A 456 -11.26 -13.63 -14.23
C LEU A 456 -10.77 -12.25 -14.69
N ASP A 457 -9.53 -11.87 -14.31
CA ASP A 457 -8.90 -10.60 -14.65
C ASP A 457 -7.73 -10.79 -15.62
N ILE A 458 -7.34 -9.70 -16.32
CA ILE A 458 -6.22 -9.70 -17.28
C ILE A 458 -4.91 -9.87 -16.52
N VAL A 459 -4.16 -10.92 -16.86
CA VAL A 459 -2.82 -11.19 -16.32
C VAL A 459 -1.70 -10.93 -17.33
N LYS A 460 -2.03 -10.90 -18.62
CA LYS A 460 -1.07 -10.63 -19.70
C LYS A 460 -1.74 -10.03 -20.91
N GLU A 461 -1.02 -9.19 -21.64
CA GLU A 461 -1.47 -8.51 -22.86
C GLU A 461 -0.43 -8.67 -23.98
N SER A 462 -0.90 -8.72 -25.23
CA SER A 462 -0.01 -8.68 -26.40
C SER A 462 0.69 -7.32 -26.53
N GLU A 463 1.84 -7.29 -27.15
CA GLU A 463 2.47 -6.02 -27.57
C GLU A 463 1.69 -5.36 -28.69
N GLU A 464 1.19 -6.15 -29.65
CA GLU A 464 0.48 -5.68 -30.82
C GLU A 464 -0.91 -5.16 -30.48
N VAL A 465 -1.30 -4.09 -31.15
CA VAL A 465 -2.67 -3.59 -31.16
C VAL A 465 -3.48 -4.44 -32.13
N ILE A 466 -4.63 -4.92 -31.72
CA ILE A 466 -5.54 -5.74 -32.51
C ILE A 466 -6.60 -4.83 -33.16
N ALA A 467 -6.99 -5.14 -34.40
CA ALA A 467 -8.08 -4.44 -35.05
C ALA A 467 -9.38 -4.64 -34.26
N GLU A 468 -10.18 -3.59 -34.15
CA GLU A 468 -11.33 -3.52 -33.22
C GLU A 468 -12.33 -4.66 -33.41
N ASN A 469 -12.59 -5.06 -34.67
CA ASN A 469 -13.51 -6.13 -35.01
C ASN A 469 -12.79 -7.40 -35.53
N SER A 470 -11.51 -7.56 -35.16
CA SER A 470 -10.75 -8.75 -35.52
C SER A 470 -11.41 -10.01 -35.00
N VAL A 471 -11.52 -11.03 -35.82
CA VAL A 471 -11.80 -12.39 -35.34
C VAL A 471 -10.64 -12.89 -34.50
N LEU A 472 -10.93 -13.79 -33.56
CA LEU A 472 -9.94 -14.61 -32.87
C LEU A 472 -10.17 -16.06 -33.29
N LEU A 473 -9.15 -16.69 -33.87
CA LEU A 473 -9.20 -18.09 -34.30
C LEU A 473 -8.05 -18.87 -33.68
N GLN A 474 -8.36 -19.96 -33.02
CA GLN A 474 -7.34 -20.91 -32.55
C GLN A 474 -7.08 -21.98 -33.61
N VAL A 475 -5.79 -22.22 -33.92
CA VAL A 475 -5.34 -23.27 -34.84
C VAL A 475 -4.20 -24.03 -34.15
N GLY A 476 -4.52 -25.23 -33.67
CA GLY A 476 -3.58 -25.97 -32.81
C GLY A 476 -3.25 -25.21 -31.52
N SER A 477 -1.98 -24.91 -31.29
CA SER A 477 -1.49 -24.12 -30.17
C SER A 477 -1.30 -22.63 -30.49
N GLU A 478 -1.62 -22.20 -31.71
CA GLU A 478 -1.46 -20.83 -32.17
C GLU A 478 -2.80 -20.12 -32.25
N TYR A 479 -2.77 -18.78 -32.19
CA TYR A 479 -3.92 -17.91 -32.29
C TYR A 479 -3.73 -16.93 -33.45
N LEU A 480 -4.78 -16.71 -34.22
CA LEU A 480 -4.80 -15.76 -35.34
C LEU A 480 -5.70 -14.59 -34.99
N ALA A 481 -5.19 -13.39 -35.21
CA ALA A 481 -5.94 -12.14 -35.07
C ALA A 481 -5.43 -11.13 -36.10
N VAL A 482 -6.25 -10.13 -36.42
CA VAL A 482 -5.86 -9.02 -37.30
C VAL A 482 -5.21 -7.94 -36.44
N VAL A 483 -3.93 -7.67 -36.68
CA VAL A 483 -3.20 -6.59 -36.01
C VAL A 483 -3.35 -5.28 -36.74
N ASN A 484 -3.43 -4.18 -36.02
CA ASN A 484 -3.38 -2.82 -36.55
C ASN A 484 -1.97 -2.24 -36.29
N ASP A 485 -1.21 -2.07 -37.34
CA ASP A 485 0.12 -1.50 -37.33
C ASP A 485 0.14 -0.20 -38.15
N ASN A 486 0.23 0.94 -37.49
CA ASN A 486 0.24 2.26 -38.11
C ASN A 486 -0.93 2.50 -39.11
N LYS A 487 -2.15 2.15 -38.67
CA LYS A 487 -3.40 2.23 -39.47
C LYS A 487 -3.50 1.24 -40.64
N LYS A 488 -2.58 0.31 -40.75
CA LYS A 488 -2.62 -0.81 -41.69
C LYS A 488 -2.93 -2.10 -40.93
N ASN A 489 -3.64 -3.00 -41.57
CA ASN A 489 -4.11 -4.21 -40.92
C ASN A 489 -3.48 -5.44 -41.57
N TYR A 490 -2.99 -6.36 -40.72
CA TYR A 490 -2.29 -7.57 -41.15
C TYR A 490 -2.81 -8.77 -40.37
N LEU A 491 -2.93 -9.94 -41.01
CA LEU A 491 -3.15 -11.16 -40.24
C LEU A 491 -1.87 -11.52 -39.49
N ALA A 492 -1.99 -11.85 -38.20
CA ALA A 492 -0.86 -12.25 -37.37
C ALA A 492 -1.13 -13.55 -36.63
N LYS A 493 -0.07 -14.34 -36.39
CA LYS A 493 -0.06 -15.53 -35.58
C LYS A 493 0.60 -15.21 -34.22
N PHE A 494 -0.02 -15.71 -33.19
CA PHE A 494 0.46 -15.58 -31.82
C PHE A 494 0.62 -16.95 -31.17
N ASN A 495 1.60 -17.10 -30.29
CA ASN A 495 1.70 -18.25 -29.41
C ASN A 495 0.80 -18.09 -28.17
N SER A 496 0.79 -19.10 -27.29
CA SER A 496 0.07 -19.04 -26.02
C SER A 496 0.55 -17.92 -25.08
N GLU A 497 1.79 -17.45 -25.26
CA GLU A 497 2.38 -16.34 -24.52
C GLU A 497 2.05 -14.95 -25.11
N LEU A 498 1.11 -14.89 -26.06
CA LEU A 498 0.67 -13.68 -26.76
C LEU A 498 1.78 -12.96 -27.54
N GLU A 499 2.86 -13.66 -27.85
CA GLU A 499 3.93 -13.13 -28.69
C GLU A 499 3.58 -13.30 -30.17
N CYS A 500 3.65 -12.24 -30.95
CA CYS A 500 3.47 -12.28 -32.40
C CYS A 500 4.64 -12.98 -33.05
N LYS A 501 4.39 -14.13 -33.67
CA LYS A 501 5.42 -14.94 -34.33
C LYS A 501 5.53 -14.60 -35.84
N VAL A 502 4.41 -14.33 -36.48
CA VAL A 502 4.34 -14.08 -37.93
C VAL A 502 3.27 -13.04 -38.22
N LYS A 503 3.55 -12.09 -39.13
CA LYS A 503 2.58 -11.16 -39.71
C LYS A 503 2.51 -11.36 -41.22
N SER A 504 1.32 -11.23 -41.80
CA SER A 504 1.17 -11.29 -43.25
C SER A 504 1.95 -10.16 -43.95
N ASN A 505 2.44 -10.43 -45.16
CA ASN A 505 3.17 -9.46 -45.96
C ASN A 505 2.25 -8.56 -46.82
N VAL A 506 0.93 -8.77 -46.75
CA VAL A 506 -0.08 -7.99 -47.45
C VAL A 506 -1.11 -7.43 -46.50
N GLU A 507 -1.57 -6.22 -46.78
CA GLU A 507 -2.60 -5.53 -46.02
C GLU A 507 -3.97 -6.17 -46.30
N ILE A 508 -4.76 -6.36 -45.26
CA ILE A 508 -6.08 -7.00 -45.32
C ILE A 508 -7.16 -6.09 -44.73
N ASN A 509 -8.41 -6.42 -44.99
CA ASN A 509 -9.54 -5.73 -44.38
C ASN A 509 -9.57 -5.99 -42.85
N PRO A 510 -9.69 -4.97 -42.01
CA PRO A 510 -9.70 -5.16 -40.56
C PRO A 510 -10.85 -6.04 -40.02
N ASN A 511 -11.94 -6.11 -40.77
CA ASN A 511 -13.13 -6.90 -40.42
C ASN A 511 -13.20 -8.24 -41.17
N THR A 512 -12.09 -8.68 -41.78
CA THR A 512 -12.08 -9.91 -42.56
C THR A 512 -12.40 -11.13 -41.70
N PRO A 513 -13.29 -12.04 -42.15
CA PRO A 513 -13.31 -13.38 -41.61
C PRO A 513 -12.01 -14.10 -41.98
N VAL A 514 -11.57 -15.01 -41.12
CA VAL A 514 -10.42 -15.88 -41.36
C VAL A 514 -10.92 -17.31 -41.49
N VAL A 515 -10.86 -17.86 -42.69
CA VAL A 515 -11.37 -19.22 -42.97
C VAL A 515 -10.17 -20.13 -43.30
N PRO A 516 -9.86 -21.12 -42.48
CA PRO A 516 -8.83 -22.08 -42.80
C PRO A 516 -9.26 -23.00 -43.92
N SER A 517 -8.31 -23.28 -44.83
CA SER A 517 -8.45 -24.24 -45.91
C SER A 517 -7.20 -25.11 -46.02
N ALA A 518 -7.20 -26.12 -46.88
CA ALA A 518 -6.01 -26.93 -47.16
C ALA A 518 -4.86 -26.11 -47.73
N GLU A 519 -5.19 -25.07 -48.47
CA GLU A 519 -4.22 -24.21 -49.21
C GLU A 519 -3.69 -23.05 -48.36
N GLY A 520 -4.38 -22.71 -47.26
CA GLY A 520 -4.03 -21.58 -46.41
C GLY A 520 -5.23 -20.92 -45.72
N TYR A 521 -5.05 -19.70 -45.24
CA TYR A 521 -6.11 -18.90 -44.65
C TYR A 521 -6.72 -17.98 -45.71
N CYS A 522 -8.03 -18.16 -45.97
CA CYS A 522 -8.78 -17.25 -46.83
C CYS A 522 -9.16 -16.01 -46.04
N VAL A 523 -8.76 -14.84 -46.55
CA VAL A 523 -9.04 -13.52 -45.98
C VAL A 523 -9.45 -12.54 -47.06
N THR A 524 -10.09 -11.43 -46.69
CA THR A 524 -10.44 -10.35 -47.61
C THR A 524 -9.37 -9.27 -47.57
N ASP A 525 -8.86 -8.85 -48.71
CA ASP A 525 -7.90 -7.73 -48.81
C ASP A 525 -8.61 -6.36 -48.73
N THR A 526 -7.86 -5.28 -48.77
CA THR A 526 -8.37 -3.91 -48.72
C THR A 526 -9.25 -3.51 -49.88
N ASN A 527 -9.21 -4.27 -50.99
CA ASN A 527 -10.03 -4.04 -52.20
C ASN A 527 -11.31 -4.91 -52.20
N GLY A 528 -11.55 -5.65 -51.13
CA GLY A 528 -12.70 -6.55 -51.02
C GLY A 528 -12.51 -7.90 -51.75
N LYS A 529 -11.30 -8.21 -52.23
CA LYS A 529 -11.00 -9.49 -52.90
C LYS A 529 -10.59 -10.54 -51.89
N VAL A 530 -11.09 -11.77 -52.01
CA VAL A 530 -10.61 -12.91 -51.22
C VAL A 530 -9.24 -13.34 -51.73
N ILE A 531 -8.29 -13.41 -50.81
CA ILE A 531 -6.92 -13.88 -51.06
C ILE A 531 -6.62 -15.04 -50.10
N ILE A 532 -5.62 -15.85 -50.46
CA ILE A 532 -5.16 -16.97 -49.61
C ILE A 532 -3.78 -16.63 -49.07
N LEU A 533 -3.61 -16.80 -47.77
CA LEU A 533 -2.33 -16.65 -47.06
C LEU A 533 -1.82 -18.05 -46.65
N LYS A 534 -0.56 -18.34 -46.91
CA LYS A 534 0.04 -19.66 -46.58
C LYS A 534 -0.06 -19.97 -45.08
N LEU A 535 -0.27 -21.24 -44.78
CA LEU A 535 -0.35 -21.71 -43.36
C LEU A 535 0.97 -21.48 -42.59
N SER A 536 2.13 -21.56 -43.27
CA SER A 536 3.44 -21.48 -42.62
C SER A 536 3.80 -20.05 -42.16
N ASP A 537 3.77 -19.11 -43.10
CA ASP A 537 4.38 -17.78 -42.94
C ASP A 537 3.44 -16.60 -43.25
N LEU A 538 2.16 -16.86 -43.48
CA LEU A 538 1.15 -15.86 -43.85
C LEU A 538 1.49 -15.03 -45.08
N THR A 539 2.39 -15.50 -45.95
CA THR A 539 2.64 -14.85 -47.23
C THR A 539 1.50 -15.18 -48.20
N LYS A 540 1.17 -14.21 -49.07
CA LYS A 540 0.11 -14.39 -50.06
C LYS A 540 0.46 -15.52 -51.01
N VAL A 541 -0.48 -16.44 -51.24
CA VAL A 541 -0.40 -17.45 -52.27
C VAL A 541 -0.65 -16.78 -53.63
N GLU A 542 0.23 -17.01 -54.60
CA GLU A 542 0.00 -16.53 -55.97
C GLU A 542 -1.22 -17.22 -56.56
N GLN A 543 -2.24 -16.42 -56.84
CA GLN A 543 -3.43 -16.90 -57.52
C GLN A 543 -3.19 -16.91 -59.05
N THR A 544 -3.36 -18.07 -59.62
CA THR A 544 -3.21 -18.20 -61.08
C THR A 544 -4.42 -17.63 -61.83
N THR A 545 -4.25 -17.21 -63.08
CA THR A 545 -5.35 -16.81 -63.92
C THR A 545 -6.21 -18.02 -64.31
N ALA A 546 -7.49 -17.79 -64.65
CA ALA A 546 -8.39 -18.85 -65.06
C ALA A 546 -7.82 -19.73 -66.25
N GLU A 547 -7.05 -19.12 -67.16
CA GLU A 547 -6.36 -19.85 -68.23
C GLU A 547 -5.29 -20.80 -67.63
N LYS A 548 -4.39 -20.34 -66.78
CA LYS A 548 -3.37 -21.19 -66.19
C LYS A 548 -3.98 -22.24 -65.26
N ALA A 549 -5.08 -21.95 -64.58
CA ALA A 549 -5.79 -22.93 -63.72
C ALA A 549 -6.40 -24.03 -64.61
N SER A 550 -6.96 -23.69 -65.78
CA SER A 550 -7.48 -24.63 -66.73
C SER A 550 -6.38 -25.55 -67.27
N ASP A 551 -5.23 -24.99 -67.64
CA ASP A 551 -4.10 -25.76 -68.12
C ASP A 551 -3.51 -26.71 -67.06
N THR A 552 -3.45 -26.26 -65.80
CA THR A 552 -3.03 -27.09 -64.69
C THR A 552 -4.03 -28.22 -64.41
N LEU A 553 -5.34 -27.94 -64.50
CA LEU A 553 -6.38 -28.95 -64.35
C LEU A 553 -6.33 -29.99 -65.46
N LYS A 554 -6.16 -29.56 -66.71
CA LYS A 554 -5.97 -30.45 -67.86
C LYS A 554 -4.73 -31.30 -67.76
N ALA A 555 -3.62 -30.73 -67.27
CA ALA A 555 -2.39 -31.49 -67.04
C ALA A 555 -2.55 -32.51 -65.90
N ALA A 556 -3.33 -32.20 -64.83
CA ALA A 556 -3.59 -33.09 -63.70
C ALA A 556 -4.63 -34.18 -63.99
N THR A 557 -5.59 -33.92 -64.93
CA THR A 557 -6.68 -34.86 -65.22
C THR A 557 -6.41 -35.70 -66.44
N GLY A 558 -5.33 -35.42 -67.19
CA GLY A 558 -5.03 -36.05 -68.48
C GLY A 558 -6.13 -35.74 -69.50
N ASP A 559 -5.80 -35.24 -70.67
CA ASP A 559 -6.75 -35.02 -71.74
C ASP A 559 -7.60 -36.30 -71.95
N ARG A 560 -8.86 -36.25 -71.53
CA ARG A 560 -9.90 -37.19 -71.88
C ARG A 560 -10.98 -36.44 -72.60
#